data_18c9fdae8fd729ce2f35a0d9e0ff494e
#
_entry.id   18c9fdae8fd729ce2f35a0d9e0ff494e
#
_cell.length_a   1.000
_cell.length_b   1.000
_cell.length_c   1.000
_cell.angle_alpha   90.00
_cell.angle_beta   90.00
_cell.angle_gamma   90.00
#
_symmetry.space_group_name_H-M   'P 1'
#
loop_
_entity.id
_entity.type
_entity.pdbx_description
1 polymer ?
#
loop_
_entity_poly.entity_id
_entity_poly.type
_entity_poly.pdbx_seq_one_letter_code
_entity_poly.pdbx_strand_id
1 'polypeptide(L)'
;ANERYTFQKPLAERQTQQMRIGHMATTLFAMEALAQLVWHLADQKRYDIRIEAAIAKMFCSEETIRFLKDAQIIFGGMGYETAESKGVRGEPAFGIEQLVRDAEMARIGEGATDILKPYVAREGLNSHLERARNLFDERMTGTHRLTEFWGLLKFYVPWYGKQWRRMPLSSRPE
;
A
#
# COMPACT_ATOMS: atom_id res chain seq x y z
N ALA A 1 -23.09 -2.53 12.55
CA ALA A 1 -22.81 -3.66 13.45
C ALA A 1 -23.64 -3.58 14.73
N ASN A 2 -23.95 -2.41 15.24
CA ASN A 2 -24.73 -2.24 16.47
C ASN A 2 -26.22 -2.63 16.31
N GLU A 3 -26.78 -2.43 15.14
CA GLU A 3 -28.21 -2.66 14.84
C GLU A 3 -28.51 -4.09 14.39
N ARG A 4 -27.49 -4.87 14.07
CA ARG A 4 -27.65 -6.25 13.61
C ARG A 4 -27.34 -7.22 14.73
N TYR A 5 -28.33 -8.06 15.06
CA TYR A 5 -28.26 -9.06 16.11
C TYR A 5 -28.09 -10.46 15.56
N THR A 6 -27.27 -11.27 16.19
CA THR A 6 -27.15 -12.70 15.97
C THR A 6 -27.05 -13.40 17.32
N PHE A 7 -27.83 -14.48 17.53
CA PHE A 7 -27.84 -15.21 18.79
C PHE A 7 -27.98 -14.28 20.00
N GLN A 8 -28.94 -13.38 19.97
CA GLN A 8 -29.31 -12.43 21.03
C GLN A 8 -28.25 -11.38 21.40
N LYS A 9 -27.20 -11.22 20.60
CA LYS A 9 -26.15 -10.20 20.80
C LYS A 9 -25.94 -9.37 19.54
N PRO A 10 -25.66 -8.06 19.65
CA PRO A 10 -25.30 -7.25 18.51
C PRO A 10 -23.98 -7.75 17.89
N LEU A 11 -23.83 -7.61 16.59
CA LEU A 11 -22.60 -8.03 15.90
C LEU A 11 -21.36 -7.31 16.41
N ALA A 12 -21.51 -6.07 16.87
CA ALA A 12 -20.42 -5.27 17.45
C ALA A 12 -19.80 -5.91 18.71
N GLU A 13 -20.54 -6.75 19.42
CA GLU A 13 -20.04 -7.46 20.59
C GLU A 13 -19.37 -8.80 20.27
N ARG A 14 -19.34 -9.21 19.00
CA ARG A 14 -18.65 -10.43 18.57
C ARG A 14 -17.18 -10.13 18.35
N GLN A 15 -16.32 -10.87 19.04
CA GLN A 15 -14.86 -10.71 18.95
C GLN A 15 -14.34 -10.66 17.51
N THR A 16 -14.81 -11.58 16.65
CA THR A 16 -14.43 -11.60 15.23
C THR A 16 -14.80 -10.32 14.49
N GLN A 17 -15.94 -9.71 14.81
CA GLN A 17 -16.36 -8.45 14.20
C GLN A 17 -15.62 -7.26 14.82
N GLN A 18 -15.33 -7.29 16.11
CA GLN A 18 -14.50 -6.27 16.77
C GLN A 18 -13.08 -6.24 16.17
N MET A 19 -12.47 -7.41 15.96
CA MET A 19 -11.17 -7.52 15.28
C MET A 19 -11.22 -6.96 13.86
N ARG A 20 -12.28 -7.27 13.10
CA ARG A 20 -12.49 -6.76 11.74
C ARG A 20 -12.63 -5.25 11.71
N ILE A 21 -13.48 -4.68 12.56
CA ILE A 21 -13.68 -3.23 12.68
C ILE A 21 -12.40 -2.55 13.14
N GLY A 22 -11.68 -3.13 14.10
CA GLY A 22 -10.37 -2.63 14.54
C GLY A 22 -9.35 -2.60 13.40
N HIS A 23 -9.27 -3.67 12.59
CA HIS A 23 -8.43 -3.71 11.41
C HIS A 23 -8.83 -2.66 10.38
N MET A 24 -10.13 -2.49 10.11
CA MET A 24 -10.63 -1.45 9.22
C MET A 24 -10.23 -0.04 9.69
N ALA A 25 -10.36 0.25 10.99
CA ALA A 25 -9.98 1.55 11.55
C ALA A 25 -8.48 1.81 11.43
N THR A 26 -7.63 0.83 11.73
CA THR A 26 -6.17 0.97 11.60
C THR A 26 -5.73 1.12 10.15
N THR A 27 -6.38 0.40 9.23
CA THR A 27 -6.12 0.53 7.79
C THR A 27 -6.48 1.92 7.28
N LEU A 28 -7.66 2.44 7.65
CA LEU A 28 -8.07 3.80 7.30
C LEU A 28 -7.07 4.84 7.79
N PHE A 29 -6.65 4.73 9.05
CA PHE A 29 -5.63 5.62 9.61
C PHE A 29 -4.32 5.56 8.82
N ALA A 30 -3.87 4.36 8.44
CA ALA A 30 -2.65 4.19 7.64
C ALA A 30 -2.77 4.81 6.24
N MET A 31 -3.94 4.68 5.60
CA MET A 31 -4.22 5.29 4.29
C MET A 31 -4.21 6.82 4.37
N GLU A 32 -4.86 7.39 5.40
CA GLU A 32 -4.88 8.85 5.63
C GLU A 32 -3.48 9.38 5.91
N ALA A 33 -2.71 8.73 6.79
CA ALA A 33 -1.35 9.13 7.13
C ALA A 33 -0.43 9.10 5.89
N LEU A 34 -0.56 8.07 5.05
CA LEU A 34 0.20 7.96 3.81
C LEU A 34 -0.18 9.04 2.80
N ALA A 35 -1.47 9.32 2.63
CA ALA A 35 -1.94 10.37 1.74
C ALA A 35 -1.44 11.74 2.20
N GLN A 36 -1.54 12.05 3.49
CA GLN A 36 -1.04 13.31 4.06
C GLN A 36 0.47 13.46 3.89
N LEU A 37 1.24 12.38 4.08
CA LEU A 37 2.69 12.40 3.83
C LEU A 37 3.00 12.76 2.38
N VAL A 38 2.34 12.12 1.42
CA VAL A 38 2.58 12.36 -0.01
C VAL A 38 2.19 13.80 -0.39
N TRP A 39 1.06 14.30 0.08
CA TRP A 39 0.66 15.69 -0.13
C TRP A 39 1.68 16.68 0.44
N HIS A 40 2.13 16.46 1.68
CA HIS A 40 3.14 17.30 2.30
C HIS A 40 4.44 17.33 1.49
N LEU A 41 4.91 16.19 1.00
CA LEU A 41 6.10 16.11 0.15
C LEU A 41 5.89 16.81 -1.20
N ALA A 42 4.69 16.67 -1.80
CA ALA A 42 4.32 17.33 -3.04
C ALA A 42 4.35 18.86 -2.92
N ASP A 43 3.79 19.40 -1.84
CA ASP A 43 3.72 20.83 -1.58
C ASP A 43 5.11 21.47 -1.42
N GLN A 44 6.07 20.73 -0.88
CA GLN A 44 7.43 21.22 -0.72
C GLN A 44 8.16 21.45 -2.06
N LYS A 45 7.74 20.80 -3.15
CA LYS A 45 8.34 20.90 -4.50
C LYS A 45 9.86 20.68 -4.56
N ARG A 46 10.42 19.99 -3.54
CA ARG A 46 11.87 19.77 -3.39
C ARG A 46 12.27 18.34 -3.73
N TYR A 47 11.30 17.43 -3.80
CA TYR A 47 11.51 16.01 -3.94
C TYR A 47 10.81 15.46 -5.17
N ASP A 48 11.41 14.47 -5.78
CA ASP A 48 10.72 13.62 -6.73
C ASP A 48 9.86 12.60 -5.96
N ILE A 49 8.56 12.79 -5.99
CA ILE A 49 7.58 11.99 -5.22
C ILE A 49 6.96 10.86 -6.02
N ARG A 50 7.48 10.55 -7.20
CA ARG A 50 6.87 9.55 -8.10
C ARG A 50 6.75 8.18 -7.46
N ILE A 51 7.75 7.76 -6.69
CA ILE A 51 7.73 6.47 -5.98
C ILE A 51 6.70 6.50 -4.85
N GLU A 52 6.72 7.53 -4.02
CA GLU A 52 5.81 7.70 -2.90
C GLU A 52 4.35 7.77 -3.36
N ALA A 53 4.09 8.51 -4.43
CA ALA A 53 2.76 8.59 -5.04
C ALA A 53 2.30 7.22 -5.59
N ALA A 54 3.19 6.49 -6.26
CA ALA A 54 2.89 5.15 -6.76
C ALA A 54 2.60 4.16 -5.62
N ILE A 55 3.39 4.19 -4.55
CA ILE A 55 3.16 3.36 -3.35
C ILE A 55 1.83 3.72 -2.69
N ALA A 56 1.55 5.01 -2.51
CA ALA A 56 0.29 5.47 -1.92
C ALA A 56 -0.91 5.01 -2.75
N LYS A 57 -0.85 5.17 -4.07
CA LYS A 57 -1.90 4.72 -4.98
C LYS A 57 -2.13 3.21 -4.87
N MET A 58 -1.06 2.40 -4.94
CA MET A 58 -1.18 0.95 -4.82
C MET A 58 -1.77 0.53 -3.47
N PHE A 59 -1.20 1.04 -2.38
CA PHE A 59 -1.64 0.69 -1.03
C PHE A 59 -3.10 1.08 -0.82
N CYS A 60 -3.47 2.34 -1.08
CA CYS A 60 -4.84 2.81 -0.86
C CYS A 60 -5.86 2.08 -1.73
N SER A 61 -5.57 1.80 -3.00
CA SER A 61 -6.52 1.09 -3.87
C SER A 61 -6.72 -0.37 -3.43
N GLU A 62 -5.67 -1.08 -3.06
CA GLU A 62 -5.77 -2.47 -2.58
C GLU A 62 -6.50 -2.55 -1.22
N GLU A 63 -6.14 -1.67 -0.29
CA GLU A 63 -6.75 -1.67 1.04
C GLU A 63 -8.21 -1.20 1.02
N THR A 64 -8.59 -0.29 0.11
CA THR A 64 -10.00 0.10 -0.07
C THR A 64 -10.88 -1.09 -0.42
N ILE A 65 -10.42 -1.96 -1.31
CA ILE A 65 -11.17 -3.16 -1.68
C ILE A 65 -11.32 -4.12 -0.49
N ARG A 66 -10.23 -4.35 0.25
CA ARG A 66 -10.27 -5.20 1.46
C ARG A 66 -11.21 -4.62 2.50
N PHE A 67 -11.11 -3.32 2.75
CA PHE A 67 -11.99 -2.58 3.65
C PHE A 67 -13.47 -2.74 3.27
N LEU A 68 -13.82 -2.56 2.00
CA LEU A 68 -15.20 -2.68 1.52
C LEU A 68 -15.70 -4.13 1.56
N LYS A 69 -14.85 -5.11 1.29
CA LYS A 69 -15.20 -6.52 1.46
C LYS A 69 -15.44 -6.89 2.92
N ASP A 70 -14.67 -6.32 3.84
CA ASP A 70 -14.93 -6.48 5.28
C ASP A 70 -16.23 -5.80 5.70
N ALA A 71 -16.53 -4.60 5.18
CA ALA A 71 -17.81 -3.95 5.38
C ALA A 71 -18.97 -4.82 4.84
N GLN A 72 -18.83 -5.38 3.64
CA GLN A 72 -19.82 -6.29 3.05
C GLN A 72 -20.12 -7.48 3.94
N ILE A 73 -19.10 -8.10 4.56
CA ILE A 73 -19.27 -9.19 5.50
C ILE A 73 -20.04 -8.75 6.76
N ILE A 74 -19.73 -7.55 7.30
CA ILE A 74 -20.45 -7.00 8.46
C ILE A 74 -21.93 -6.76 8.13
N PHE A 75 -22.23 -6.25 6.93
CA PHE A 75 -23.62 -6.09 6.45
C PHE A 75 -24.29 -7.44 6.12
N GLY A 76 -23.51 -8.48 5.85
CA GLY A 76 -24.04 -9.82 5.48
C GLY A 76 -24.82 -9.78 4.16
N GLY A 77 -25.96 -10.45 4.08
CA GLY A 77 -26.81 -10.47 2.88
C GLY A 77 -27.16 -9.07 2.35
N MET A 78 -27.42 -8.11 3.25
CA MET A 78 -27.69 -6.72 2.89
C MET A 78 -26.49 -6.02 2.23
N GLY A 79 -25.26 -6.46 2.50
CA GLY A 79 -24.06 -5.93 1.85
C GLY A 79 -23.84 -6.47 0.43
N TYR A 80 -24.42 -7.63 0.12
CA TYR A 80 -24.37 -8.24 -1.22
C TYR A 80 -25.46 -7.70 -2.13
N GLU A 81 -26.62 -7.36 -1.55
CA GLU A 81 -27.80 -6.92 -2.24
C GLU A 81 -27.69 -5.50 -2.77
N THR A 82 -28.27 -5.24 -3.97
CA THR A 82 -28.24 -3.90 -4.56
C THR A 82 -29.05 -2.89 -3.75
N ALA A 83 -28.68 -1.62 -3.84
CA ALA A 83 -29.41 -0.53 -3.20
C ALA A 83 -30.86 -0.47 -3.70
N GLU A 84 -31.09 -0.69 -5.00
CA GLU A 84 -32.40 -0.71 -5.63
C GLU A 84 -33.32 -1.78 -5.03
N SER A 85 -32.82 -3.02 -4.94
CA SER A 85 -33.58 -4.15 -4.36
C SER A 85 -34.04 -3.88 -2.92
N LYS A 86 -33.15 -3.29 -2.11
CA LYS A 86 -33.48 -2.88 -0.73
C LYS A 86 -34.51 -1.75 -0.69
N GLY A 87 -34.36 -0.76 -1.56
CA GLY A 87 -35.28 0.38 -1.66
C GLY A 87 -36.70 -0.05 -1.98
N VAL A 88 -36.88 -1.02 -2.89
CA VAL A 88 -38.21 -1.60 -3.22
C VAL A 88 -38.90 -2.20 -1.99
N ARG A 89 -38.15 -2.73 -1.05
CA ARG A 89 -38.68 -3.29 0.22
C ARG A 89 -38.81 -2.26 1.34
N GLY A 90 -38.45 -1.00 1.11
CA GLY A 90 -38.45 0.06 2.13
C GLY A 90 -37.31 -0.06 3.15
N GLU A 91 -36.26 -0.83 2.83
CA GLU A 91 -35.08 -0.98 3.66
C GLU A 91 -34.02 0.10 3.36
N PRO A 92 -33.10 0.40 4.31
CA PRO A 92 -32.01 1.34 4.04
C PRO A 92 -31.15 0.92 2.83
N ALA A 93 -31.13 1.75 1.81
CA ALA A 93 -30.55 1.48 0.49
C ALA A 93 -29.03 1.76 0.48
N PHE A 94 -28.25 1.18 1.38
CA PHE A 94 -26.78 1.29 1.35
C PHE A 94 -26.18 0.48 0.20
N GLY A 95 -25.51 1.14 -0.73
CA GLY A 95 -24.91 0.54 -1.92
C GLY A 95 -23.52 -0.07 -1.68
N ILE A 96 -23.34 -0.91 -0.65
CA ILE A 96 -22.04 -1.53 -0.36
C ILE A 96 -21.53 -2.35 -1.55
N GLU A 97 -22.37 -3.12 -2.21
CA GLU A 97 -21.99 -3.91 -3.38
C GLU A 97 -21.54 -3.01 -4.54
N GLN A 98 -22.20 -1.88 -4.76
CA GLN A 98 -21.77 -0.89 -5.73
C GLN A 98 -20.40 -0.30 -5.40
N LEU A 99 -20.16 0.06 -4.13
CA LEU A 99 -18.87 0.58 -3.68
C LEU A 99 -17.73 -0.44 -3.88
N VAL A 100 -17.99 -1.73 -3.69
CA VAL A 100 -16.99 -2.78 -3.97
C VAL A 100 -16.63 -2.81 -5.46
N ARG A 101 -17.61 -2.73 -6.36
CA ARG A 101 -17.36 -2.68 -7.81
C ARG A 101 -16.63 -1.41 -8.23
N ASP A 102 -17.02 -0.27 -7.69
CA ASP A 102 -16.39 1.02 -7.99
C ASP A 102 -14.94 1.05 -7.51
N ALA A 103 -14.63 0.44 -6.36
CA ALA A 103 -13.28 0.35 -5.84
C ALA A 103 -12.33 -0.48 -6.75
N GLU A 104 -12.84 -1.48 -7.48
CA GLU A 104 -12.02 -2.25 -8.44
C GLU A 104 -11.48 -1.36 -9.56
N MET A 105 -12.20 -0.30 -9.97
CA MET A 105 -11.69 0.67 -10.92
C MET A 105 -10.43 1.39 -10.46
N ALA A 106 -10.31 1.65 -9.15
CA ALA A 106 -9.12 2.28 -8.58
C ALA A 106 -7.86 1.41 -8.70
N ARG A 107 -8.00 0.07 -8.77
CA ARG A 107 -6.85 -0.83 -9.03
C ARG A 107 -6.39 -0.82 -10.47
N ILE A 108 -7.32 -0.60 -11.40
CA ILE A 108 -7.09 -0.73 -12.85
C ILE A 108 -6.72 0.62 -13.44
N GLY A 109 -7.48 1.67 -13.07
CA GLY A 109 -7.34 3.02 -13.61
C GLY A 109 -6.07 3.74 -13.14
N GLU A 110 -5.56 4.64 -13.99
CA GLU A 110 -4.46 5.57 -13.70
C GLU A 110 -3.19 4.91 -13.11
N GLY A 111 -2.77 3.81 -13.73
CA GLY A 111 -1.66 3.00 -13.27
C GLY A 111 -2.13 1.75 -12.52
N ALA A 112 -2.41 0.69 -13.28
CA ALA A 112 -2.77 -0.60 -12.70
C ALA A 112 -1.69 -1.06 -11.69
N THR A 113 -2.11 -1.70 -10.61
CA THR A 113 -1.22 -2.21 -9.56
C THR A 113 -0.09 -3.06 -10.14
N ASP A 114 -0.37 -3.88 -11.15
CA ASP A 114 0.61 -4.75 -11.79
C ASP A 114 1.66 -3.99 -12.63
N ILE A 115 1.34 -2.78 -13.06
CA ILE A 115 2.29 -1.87 -13.73
C ILE A 115 3.09 -1.06 -12.71
N LEU A 116 2.44 -0.63 -11.62
CA LEU A 116 3.10 0.18 -10.60
C LEU A 116 4.12 -0.62 -9.77
N LYS A 117 3.87 -1.92 -9.52
CA LYS A 117 4.84 -2.79 -8.81
C LYS A 117 6.23 -2.83 -9.48
N PRO A 118 6.36 -3.21 -10.76
CA PRO A 118 7.65 -3.17 -11.44
C PRO A 118 8.20 -1.76 -11.60
N TYR A 119 7.35 -0.75 -11.75
CA TYR A 119 7.77 0.65 -11.78
C TYR A 119 8.48 1.06 -10.47
N VAL A 120 7.85 0.82 -9.32
CA VAL A 120 8.44 1.15 -8.01
C VAL A 120 9.73 0.36 -7.79
N ALA A 121 9.76 -0.93 -8.15
CA ALA A 121 10.96 -1.75 -8.04
C ALA A 121 12.10 -1.21 -8.91
N ARG A 122 11.82 -0.85 -10.16
CA ARG A 122 12.79 -0.26 -11.08
C ARG A 122 13.33 1.07 -10.57
N GLU A 123 12.45 2.01 -10.22
CA GLU A 123 12.85 3.33 -9.74
C GLU A 123 13.63 3.23 -8.42
N GLY A 124 13.21 2.37 -7.50
CA GLY A 124 13.91 2.12 -6.24
C GLY A 124 15.31 1.54 -6.44
N LEU A 125 15.51 0.72 -7.46
CA LEU A 125 16.81 0.13 -7.81
C LEU A 125 17.65 1.02 -8.73
N ASN A 126 17.06 2.00 -9.41
CA ASN A 126 17.72 2.76 -10.45
C ASN A 126 19.05 3.40 -9.98
N SER A 127 19.06 3.99 -8.80
CA SER A 127 20.26 4.61 -8.22
C SER A 127 21.39 3.60 -7.97
N HIS A 128 21.06 2.34 -7.71
CA HIS A 128 22.01 1.24 -7.54
C HIS A 128 22.49 0.70 -8.88
N LEU A 129 21.58 0.54 -9.83
CA LEU A 129 21.88 0.07 -11.18
C LEU A 129 22.77 1.05 -11.94
N GLU A 130 22.51 2.35 -11.85
CA GLU A 130 23.35 3.38 -12.47
C GLU A 130 24.79 3.34 -11.94
N ARG A 131 24.98 3.12 -10.63
CA ARG A 131 26.32 3.00 -10.04
C ARG A 131 27.02 1.70 -10.40
N ALA A 132 26.27 0.61 -10.52
CA ALA A 132 26.83 -0.70 -10.88
C ALA A 132 27.04 -0.87 -12.39
N ARG A 133 26.39 -0.06 -13.22
CA ARG A 133 26.38 -0.18 -14.68
C ARG A 133 27.79 -0.27 -15.26
N ASN A 134 28.68 0.61 -14.84
CA ASN A 134 30.04 0.66 -15.33
C ASN A 134 30.85 -0.64 -15.01
N LEU A 135 30.52 -1.31 -13.90
CA LEU A 135 31.21 -2.55 -13.51
C LEU A 135 30.89 -3.73 -14.46
N PHE A 136 29.69 -3.69 -15.08
CA PHE A 136 29.21 -4.72 -16.00
C PHE A 136 29.49 -4.40 -17.47
N ASP A 137 30.10 -3.23 -17.77
CA ASP A 137 30.48 -2.91 -19.14
C ASP A 137 31.69 -3.73 -19.56
N GLU A 138 31.48 -4.65 -20.52
CA GLU A 138 32.52 -5.55 -21.06
C GLU A 138 33.68 -4.79 -21.75
N ARG A 139 33.48 -3.53 -22.13
CA ARG A 139 34.46 -2.69 -22.82
C ARG A 139 35.48 -2.05 -21.86
N MET A 140 35.27 -2.17 -20.55
CA MET A 140 36.16 -1.57 -19.57
C MET A 140 37.44 -2.38 -19.33
N THR A 141 38.55 -1.67 -19.30
CA THR A 141 39.88 -2.23 -18.93
C THR A 141 39.95 -2.53 -17.42
N GLY A 142 40.77 -3.51 -17.04
CA GLY A 142 40.86 -4.01 -15.65
C GLY A 142 41.19 -2.95 -14.61
N THR A 143 41.99 -1.94 -14.94
CA THR A 143 42.31 -0.81 -14.04
C THR A 143 41.12 0.09 -13.76
N HIS A 144 40.29 0.33 -14.77
CA HIS A 144 39.02 1.10 -14.61
C HIS A 144 38.00 0.33 -13.77
N ARG A 145 37.90 -0.99 -13.91
CA ARG A 145 37.02 -1.82 -13.07
C ARG A 145 37.40 -1.76 -11.61
N LEU A 146 38.69 -1.71 -11.27
CA LEU A 146 39.15 -1.58 -9.89
C LEU A 146 38.75 -0.22 -9.28
N THR A 147 38.87 0.86 -10.02
CA THR A 147 38.44 2.21 -9.54
C THR A 147 36.95 2.28 -9.31
N GLU A 148 36.13 1.73 -10.22
CA GLU A 148 34.67 1.67 -10.05
C GLU A 148 34.29 0.78 -8.87
N PHE A 149 34.96 -0.35 -8.66
CA PHE A 149 34.74 -1.22 -7.51
C PHE A 149 35.01 -0.49 -6.19
N TRP A 150 36.10 0.27 -6.09
CA TRP A 150 36.39 1.09 -4.92
C TRP A 150 35.35 2.20 -4.72
N GLY A 151 34.84 2.79 -5.79
CA GLY A 151 33.71 3.74 -5.76
C GLY A 151 32.44 3.15 -5.17
N LEU A 152 32.12 1.91 -5.58
CA LEU A 152 30.97 1.17 -5.04
C LEU A 152 31.16 0.84 -3.55
N LEU A 153 32.33 0.40 -3.12
CA LEU A 153 32.61 0.13 -1.71
C LEU A 153 32.47 1.39 -0.86
N LYS A 154 33.01 2.52 -1.30
CA LYS A 154 32.85 3.82 -0.60
C LYS A 154 31.40 4.24 -0.45
N PHE A 155 30.52 3.86 -1.39
CA PHE A 155 29.10 4.13 -1.30
C PHE A 155 28.35 3.12 -0.43
N TYR A 156 28.55 1.81 -0.67
CA TYR A 156 27.75 0.78 -0.02
C TYR A 156 28.11 0.54 1.44
N VAL A 157 29.37 0.64 1.82
CA VAL A 157 29.80 0.42 3.21
C VAL A 157 29.11 1.41 4.18
N PRO A 158 29.13 2.75 3.94
CA PRO A 158 28.39 3.67 4.78
C PRO A 158 26.87 3.52 4.64
N TRP A 159 26.38 3.17 3.45
CA TRP A 159 24.96 2.98 3.19
C TRP A 159 24.41 1.81 4.02
N TYR A 160 25.04 0.64 3.98
CA TYR A 160 24.67 -0.50 4.82
C TYR A 160 24.80 -0.20 6.31
N GLY A 161 25.86 0.47 6.74
CA GLY A 161 26.03 0.90 8.13
C GLY A 161 24.90 1.83 8.61
N LYS A 162 24.39 2.70 7.72
CA LYS A 162 23.26 3.59 8.00
C LYS A 162 21.95 2.81 8.08
N GLN A 163 21.74 1.84 7.18
CA GLN A 163 20.56 0.97 7.22
C GLN A 163 20.54 0.09 8.46
N TRP A 164 21.69 -0.51 8.82
CA TRP A 164 21.82 -1.30 10.04
C TRP A 164 21.42 -0.53 11.30
N ARG A 165 21.84 0.72 11.41
CA ARG A 165 21.46 1.59 12.55
C ARG A 165 19.96 1.90 12.60
N ARG A 166 19.27 1.87 11.46
CA ARG A 166 17.84 2.14 11.35
C ARG A 166 16.96 0.91 11.56
N MET A 167 17.55 -0.30 11.49
CA MET A 167 16.80 -1.52 11.76
C MET A 167 16.45 -1.60 13.25
N PRO A 168 15.20 -1.98 13.59
CA PRO A 168 14.83 -2.29 14.96
C PRO A 168 15.77 -3.36 15.54
N LEU A 169 16.11 -3.27 16.83
CA LEU A 169 17.02 -4.22 17.49
C LEU A 169 16.57 -5.67 17.34
N SER A 170 15.25 -5.91 17.35
CA SER A 170 14.62 -7.23 17.18
C SER A 170 14.78 -7.85 15.78
N SER A 171 15.15 -7.08 14.78
CA SER A 171 15.29 -7.55 13.39
C SER A 171 16.76 -7.56 12.91
N ARG A 172 17.72 -7.24 13.79
CA ARG A 172 19.14 -7.32 13.43
C ARG A 172 19.59 -8.78 13.46
N PRO A 173 20.23 -9.29 12.40
CA PRO A 173 20.85 -10.62 12.47
C PRO A 173 21.94 -10.62 13.54
N GLU A 174 22.05 -11.74 14.24
CA GLU A 174 23.11 -12.00 15.25
C GLU A 174 24.49 -12.08 14.60
#